data_d3d060face7d5e9ce3d9146b2b2fce58
#
_entry.id   d3d060face7d5e9ce3d9146b2b2fce58
#
_cell.length_a   1.000
_cell.length_b   1.000
_cell.length_c   1.000
_cell.angle_alpha   90.00
_cell.angle_beta   90.00
_cell.angle_gamma   90.00
#
_symmetry.space_group_name_H-M   'P 1'
#
loop_
_entity.id
_entity.type
_entity.pdbx_description
1 polymer ?
#
loop_
_entity_poly.entity_id
_entity_poly.type
_entity_poly.pdbx_seq_one_letter_code
_entity_poly.pdbx_strand_id
1 'polypeptide(L)'
;MKHKCVLGVLKTEAGLDIKKEMLEWLEPIYDVTLVEADPPNDKEFELPFIKKACEVSIENNEPVLYLHTKGAAMPNNAQPVVRDFWKHEFTEKVDQYFNAVNGDKALASAPIVGSQNPICWFNGFVMNSSAAKQILEKLSVHEDRYWFEQQMLKESNVSTFGLYDSNAEDGNRAWRSFCYWYQTQYGVK
;
A
#
# COMPACT_ATOMS: atom_id res chain seq x y z
N MET A 1 9.09 -7.40 -19.18
CA MET A 1 8.20 -6.20 -19.08
C MET A 1 8.19 -5.79 -17.63
N LYS A 2 8.28 -4.50 -17.30
CA LYS A 2 8.20 -4.04 -15.90
C LYS A 2 6.74 -4.04 -15.44
N HIS A 3 6.51 -4.37 -14.17
CA HIS A 3 5.19 -4.20 -13.55
C HIS A 3 4.85 -2.72 -13.38
N LYS A 4 3.56 -2.37 -13.33
CA LYS A 4 3.11 -1.01 -13.08
C LYS A 4 3.16 -0.68 -11.58
N CYS A 5 3.62 0.52 -11.25
CA CYS A 5 3.59 1.06 -9.89
C CYS A 5 3.07 2.51 -9.91
N VAL A 6 2.23 2.86 -8.97
CA VAL A 6 1.87 4.25 -8.68
C VAL A 6 2.46 4.62 -7.32
N LEU A 7 3.32 5.63 -7.33
CA LEU A 7 3.92 6.20 -6.13
C LEU A 7 3.29 7.56 -5.83
N GLY A 8 2.53 7.63 -4.75
CA GLY A 8 1.99 8.87 -4.19
C GLY A 8 3.06 9.64 -3.44
N VAL A 9 3.27 10.89 -3.80
CA VAL A 9 4.31 11.76 -3.22
C VAL A 9 3.68 12.99 -2.59
N LEU A 10 3.90 13.16 -1.30
CA LEU A 10 3.55 14.40 -0.63
C LEU A 10 4.68 15.42 -0.81
N LYS A 11 4.38 16.60 -1.35
CA LYS A 11 5.37 17.66 -1.62
C LYS A 11 5.80 18.41 -0.36
N THR A 12 6.35 17.68 0.60
CA THR A 12 7.13 18.20 1.73
C THR A 12 8.61 17.92 1.49
N GLU A 13 9.51 18.58 2.21
CA GLU A 13 10.94 18.28 2.14
C GLU A 13 11.18 16.78 2.42
N ALA A 14 10.62 16.26 3.51
CA ALA A 14 10.72 14.84 3.85
C ALA A 14 10.11 13.93 2.76
N GLY A 15 8.98 14.32 2.17
CA GLY A 15 8.35 13.55 1.11
C GLY A 15 9.18 13.46 -0.17
N LEU A 16 9.88 14.53 -0.52
CA LEU A 16 10.77 14.56 -1.68
C LEU A 16 12.04 13.71 -1.45
N ASP A 17 12.57 13.68 -0.23
CA ASP A 17 13.69 12.81 0.12
C ASP A 17 13.30 11.34 0.13
N ILE A 18 12.14 11.02 0.71
CA ILE A 18 11.57 9.67 0.68
C ILE A 18 11.28 9.22 -0.76
N LYS A 19 10.78 10.12 -1.63
CA LYS A 19 10.60 9.82 -3.05
C LYS A 19 11.89 9.33 -3.70
N LYS A 20 13.02 10.02 -3.47
CA LYS A 20 14.32 9.61 -4.02
C LYS A 20 14.72 8.24 -3.52
N GLU A 21 14.64 8.00 -2.20
CA GLU A 21 14.91 6.70 -1.57
C GLU A 21 14.08 5.59 -2.23
N MET A 22 12.78 5.81 -2.42
CA MET A 22 11.89 4.79 -2.97
C MET A 22 12.14 4.54 -4.46
N LEU A 23 12.41 5.57 -5.27
CA LEU A 23 12.68 5.42 -6.70
C LEU A 23 13.95 4.59 -6.98
N GLU A 24 14.96 4.66 -6.13
CA GLU A 24 16.20 3.87 -6.28
C GLU A 24 15.93 2.36 -6.38
N TRP A 25 14.94 1.85 -5.68
CA TRP A 25 14.60 0.42 -5.72
C TRP A 25 13.35 0.10 -6.54
N LEU A 26 12.47 1.07 -6.80
CA LEU A 26 11.29 0.85 -7.64
C LEU A 26 11.62 0.86 -9.13
N GLU A 27 12.35 1.85 -9.62
CA GLU A 27 12.61 2.03 -11.06
C GLU A 27 13.30 0.83 -11.74
N PRO A 28 14.18 0.06 -11.09
CA PRO A 28 14.73 -1.14 -11.71
C PRO A 28 13.69 -2.20 -12.06
N ILE A 29 12.61 -2.31 -11.26
CA ILE A 29 11.61 -3.38 -11.31
C ILE A 29 10.30 -2.91 -11.95
N TYR A 30 9.90 -1.66 -11.67
CA TYR A 30 8.60 -1.11 -12.01
C TYR A 30 8.67 0.00 -13.05
N ASP A 31 7.58 0.12 -13.83
CA ASP A 31 7.24 1.33 -14.57
C ASP A 31 6.44 2.25 -13.64
N VAL A 32 7.11 3.28 -13.13
CA VAL A 32 6.60 4.10 -12.03
C VAL A 32 5.87 5.33 -12.54
N THR A 33 4.59 5.44 -12.19
CA THR A 33 3.79 6.66 -12.34
C THR A 33 3.84 7.45 -11.03
N LEU A 34 4.36 8.67 -11.08
CA LEU A 34 4.38 9.58 -9.94
C LEU A 34 3.09 10.39 -9.86
N VAL A 35 2.53 10.48 -8.67
CA VAL A 35 1.41 11.37 -8.35
C VAL A 35 1.81 12.27 -7.20
N GLU A 36 1.99 13.55 -7.47
CA GLU A 36 2.45 14.51 -6.48
C GLU A 36 1.28 15.38 -6.01
N ALA A 37 1.17 15.58 -4.71
CA ALA A 37 0.19 16.45 -4.09
C ALA A 37 0.84 17.37 -3.05
N ASP A 38 0.28 18.56 -2.90
CA ASP A 38 0.62 19.44 -1.78
C ASP A 38 0.17 18.80 -0.46
N PRO A 39 0.80 19.20 0.68
CA PRO A 39 0.38 18.71 1.98
C PRO A 39 -1.13 18.89 2.15
N PRO A 40 -1.86 17.81 2.47
CA PRO A 40 -3.30 17.85 2.51
C PRO A 40 -3.81 18.72 3.66
N ASN A 41 -4.97 19.31 3.45
CA ASN A 41 -5.87 19.53 4.57
C ASN A 41 -6.28 18.12 5.10
N ASP A 42 -6.66 17.99 6.35
CA ASP A 42 -6.82 16.71 7.08
C ASP A 42 -7.74 15.65 6.43
N LYS A 43 -8.39 15.94 5.31
CA LYS A 43 -9.42 15.08 4.70
C LYS A 43 -8.98 14.27 3.47
N GLU A 44 -8.01 14.73 2.68
CA GLU A 44 -7.72 14.16 1.34
C GLU A 44 -6.45 13.31 1.25
N PHE A 45 -5.81 13.04 2.33
CA PHE A 45 -4.43 12.56 2.51
C PHE A 45 -3.89 11.61 1.43
N GLU A 46 -4.49 10.46 1.23
CA GLU A 46 -4.03 9.44 0.26
C GLU A 46 -5.01 9.23 -0.89
N LEU A 47 -6.21 9.80 -0.80
CA LEU A 47 -7.29 9.55 -1.76
C LEU A 47 -6.91 9.86 -3.21
N PRO A 48 -6.25 10.99 -3.54
CA PRO A 48 -5.84 11.27 -4.91
C PRO A 48 -4.87 10.24 -5.48
N PHE A 49 -3.98 9.72 -4.64
CA PHE A 49 -2.97 8.74 -5.05
C PHE A 49 -3.60 7.38 -5.34
N ILE A 50 -4.47 6.93 -4.44
CA ILE A 50 -5.20 5.68 -4.60
C ILE A 50 -6.13 5.72 -5.80
N LYS A 51 -6.84 6.84 -5.98
CA LYS A 51 -7.67 7.07 -7.17
C LYS A 51 -6.85 6.90 -8.45
N LYS A 52 -5.67 7.52 -8.53
CA LYS A 52 -4.81 7.38 -9.70
C LYS A 52 -4.31 5.96 -9.90
N ALA A 53 -3.97 5.25 -8.82
CA ALA A 53 -3.59 3.85 -8.92
C ALA A 53 -4.72 2.98 -9.48
N CYS A 54 -5.97 3.21 -9.04
CA CYS A 54 -7.14 2.55 -9.60
C CYS A 54 -7.32 2.87 -11.09
N GLU A 55 -7.23 4.15 -11.48
CA GLU A 55 -7.34 4.57 -12.87
C GLU A 55 -6.30 3.87 -13.75
N VAL A 56 -5.02 3.85 -13.34
CA VAL A 56 -3.95 3.18 -14.07
C VAL A 56 -4.22 1.68 -14.22
N SER A 57 -4.71 1.01 -13.18
CA SER A 57 -5.03 -0.42 -13.25
C SER A 57 -6.20 -0.69 -14.23
N ILE A 58 -7.22 0.16 -14.22
CA ILE A 58 -8.39 0.02 -15.09
C ILE A 58 -8.03 0.31 -16.55
N GLU A 59 -7.34 1.42 -16.81
CA GLU A 59 -6.95 1.86 -18.16
C GLU A 59 -6.07 0.84 -18.89
N ASN A 60 -5.13 0.22 -18.16
CA ASN A 60 -4.22 -0.77 -18.76
C ASN A 60 -4.76 -2.20 -18.64
N ASN A 61 -5.80 -2.44 -17.86
CA ASN A 61 -6.29 -3.76 -17.48
C ASN A 61 -5.17 -4.67 -16.93
N GLU A 62 -4.29 -4.11 -16.12
CA GLU A 62 -3.11 -4.76 -15.53
C GLU A 62 -3.08 -4.53 -14.01
N PRO A 63 -2.48 -5.46 -13.24
CA PRO A 63 -2.21 -5.22 -11.83
C PRO A 63 -1.26 -4.05 -11.61
N VAL A 64 -1.52 -3.29 -10.56
CA VAL A 64 -0.74 -2.11 -10.17
C VAL A 64 -0.34 -2.21 -8.70
N LEU A 65 0.94 -1.99 -8.42
CA LEU A 65 1.43 -1.72 -7.07
C LEU A 65 1.13 -0.27 -6.71
N TYR A 66 0.48 -0.06 -5.58
CA TYR A 66 0.31 1.26 -4.96
C TYR A 66 1.20 1.40 -3.74
N LEU A 67 1.96 2.48 -3.70
CA LEU A 67 2.75 2.93 -2.54
C LEU A 67 2.67 4.46 -2.41
N HIS A 68 3.08 4.97 -1.25
CA HIS A 68 3.18 6.41 -1.01
C HIS A 68 4.39 6.75 -0.14
N THR A 69 4.76 8.04 -0.07
CA THR A 69 5.87 8.51 0.76
C THR A 69 5.52 8.47 2.25
N LYS A 70 5.49 7.24 2.79
CA LYS A 70 5.12 6.96 4.20
C LYS A 70 6.03 7.70 5.16
N GLY A 71 5.43 8.49 6.05
CA GLY A 71 6.17 9.31 7.02
C GLY A 71 6.40 10.76 6.59
N ALA A 72 6.07 11.15 5.36
CA ALA A 72 6.28 12.50 4.85
C ALA A 72 5.47 13.57 5.59
N ALA A 73 4.29 13.23 6.12
CA ALA A 73 3.44 14.17 6.84
C ALA A 73 3.74 14.23 8.34
N MET A 74 4.09 13.08 8.93
CA MET A 74 4.41 12.96 10.35
C MET A 74 5.60 12.05 10.53
N PRO A 75 6.83 12.57 10.39
CA PRO A 75 8.04 11.77 10.56
C PRO A 75 8.10 11.19 11.99
N ASN A 76 8.22 9.90 12.09
CA ASN A 76 8.50 9.20 13.34
C ASN A 76 9.40 7.98 13.08
N ASN A 77 10.00 7.43 14.13
CA ASN A 77 10.98 6.35 14.03
C ASN A 77 10.42 5.03 13.47
N ALA A 78 9.10 4.86 13.41
CA ALA A 78 8.48 3.65 12.90
C ALA A 78 8.32 3.65 11.37
N GLN A 79 8.27 4.81 10.74
CA GLN A 79 8.00 4.93 9.30
C GLN A 79 9.13 4.40 8.39
N PRO A 80 10.43 4.58 8.71
CA PRO A 80 11.51 3.94 7.97
C PRO A 80 11.38 2.42 7.95
N VAL A 81 11.00 1.80 9.07
CA VAL A 81 10.80 0.33 9.16
C VAL A 81 9.71 -0.15 8.20
N VAL A 82 8.64 0.62 8.03
CA VAL A 82 7.58 0.29 7.04
C VAL A 82 8.13 0.35 5.63
N ARG A 83 8.93 1.37 5.29
CA ARG A 83 9.51 1.52 3.95
C ARG A 83 10.54 0.44 3.64
N ASP A 84 11.38 0.08 4.61
CA ASP A 84 12.34 -1.02 4.48
C ASP A 84 11.62 -2.35 4.26
N PHE A 85 10.52 -2.57 4.98
CA PHE A 85 9.66 -3.72 4.78
C PHE A 85 9.04 -3.74 3.38
N TRP A 86 8.47 -2.64 2.91
CA TRP A 86 7.95 -2.55 1.54
C TRP A 86 9.04 -2.79 0.50
N LYS A 87 10.23 -2.21 0.70
CA LYS A 87 11.37 -2.47 -0.16
C LYS A 87 11.64 -3.97 -0.26
N HIS A 88 11.80 -4.65 0.88
CA HIS A 88 12.04 -6.09 0.89
C HIS A 88 10.91 -6.86 0.19
N GLU A 89 9.66 -6.65 0.59
CA GLU A 89 8.53 -7.39 0.06
C GLU A 89 8.33 -7.16 -1.46
N PHE A 90 8.39 -5.92 -1.88
CA PHE A 90 8.13 -5.56 -3.27
C PHE A 90 9.38 -5.55 -4.17
N THR A 91 10.53 -6.03 -3.70
CA THR A 91 11.68 -6.38 -4.53
C THR A 91 11.93 -7.89 -4.57
N GLU A 92 11.85 -8.57 -3.43
CA GLU A 92 12.20 -9.99 -3.33
C GLU A 92 11.01 -10.93 -3.61
N LYS A 93 9.77 -10.45 -3.43
CA LYS A 93 8.55 -11.26 -3.54
C LYS A 93 7.56 -10.75 -4.58
N VAL A 94 8.02 -9.96 -5.54
CA VAL A 94 7.19 -9.35 -6.60
C VAL A 94 6.24 -10.35 -7.24
N ASP A 95 6.78 -11.48 -7.70
CA ASP A 95 5.99 -12.49 -8.40
C ASP A 95 4.89 -13.10 -7.53
N GLN A 96 5.09 -13.21 -6.22
CA GLN A 96 4.07 -13.75 -5.32
C GLN A 96 2.85 -12.83 -5.26
N TYR A 97 3.07 -11.52 -5.15
CA TYR A 97 1.99 -10.52 -5.10
C TYR A 97 1.26 -10.41 -6.44
N PHE A 98 2.00 -10.29 -7.53
CA PHE A 98 1.40 -10.13 -8.86
C PHE A 98 0.71 -11.41 -9.35
N ASN A 99 1.27 -12.57 -9.09
CA ASN A 99 0.62 -13.85 -9.42
C ASN A 99 -0.66 -14.08 -8.60
N ALA A 100 -0.68 -13.68 -7.34
CA ALA A 100 -1.89 -13.78 -6.53
C ALA A 100 -3.05 -12.98 -7.13
N VAL A 101 -2.81 -11.74 -7.58
CA VAL A 101 -3.86 -10.88 -8.16
C VAL A 101 -4.15 -11.16 -9.63
N ASN A 102 -3.29 -11.87 -10.33
CA ASN A 102 -3.56 -12.42 -11.67
C ASN A 102 -4.37 -13.74 -11.60
N GLY A 103 -4.39 -14.37 -10.42
CA GLY A 103 -5.14 -15.58 -10.15
C GLY A 103 -6.55 -15.31 -9.62
N ASP A 104 -6.84 -15.83 -8.43
CA ASP A 104 -8.17 -15.77 -7.80
C ASP A 104 -8.33 -14.59 -6.81
N LYS A 105 -7.28 -13.83 -6.58
CA LYS A 105 -7.28 -12.68 -5.66
C LYS A 105 -7.42 -11.37 -6.43
N ALA A 106 -8.04 -10.41 -5.81
CA ALA A 106 -8.22 -9.09 -6.41
C ALA A 106 -7.25 -8.05 -5.84
N LEU A 107 -6.80 -8.24 -4.59
CA LEU A 107 -5.85 -7.38 -3.90
C LEU A 107 -4.85 -8.22 -3.09
N ALA A 108 -3.58 -7.86 -3.18
CA ALA A 108 -2.51 -8.46 -2.38
C ALA A 108 -1.76 -7.37 -1.60
N SER A 109 -1.58 -7.56 -0.31
CA SER A 109 -0.91 -6.62 0.57
C SER A 109 -0.02 -7.31 1.59
N ALA A 110 0.91 -6.57 2.12
CA ALA A 110 1.72 -6.96 3.26
C ALA A 110 1.83 -5.77 4.24
N PRO A 111 1.41 -5.93 5.47
CA PRO A 111 0.60 -7.02 6.02
C PRO A 111 -0.91 -6.83 5.79
N ILE A 112 -1.67 -7.91 5.73
CA ILE A 112 -3.11 -7.90 5.97
C ILE A 112 -3.34 -8.37 7.40
N VAL A 113 -4.14 -7.63 8.15
CA VAL A 113 -4.39 -7.87 9.56
C VAL A 113 -5.86 -8.21 9.79
N GLY A 114 -6.12 -9.29 10.49
CA GLY A 114 -7.45 -9.74 10.86
C GLY A 114 -8.12 -10.68 9.85
N SER A 115 -8.26 -11.95 10.21
CA SER A 115 -8.85 -12.98 9.33
C SER A 115 -10.34 -12.79 9.05
N GLN A 116 -11.10 -12.25 10.03
CA GLN A 116 -12.54 -12.00 9.88
C GLN A 116 -12.88 -10.59 9.42
N ASN A 117 -11.98 -9.62 9.66
CA ASN A 117 -12.13 -8.24 9.27
C ASN A 117 -10.78 -7.74 8.74
N PRO A 118 -10.40 -8.10 7.50
CA PRO A 118 -9.09 -7.77 6.98
C PRO A 118 -8.88 -6.26 6.88
N ILE A 119 -7.73 -5.80 7.34
CA ILE A 119 -7.28 -4.42 7.26
C ILE A 119 -6.00 -4.38 6.44
N CYS A 120 -5.96 -3.54 5.40
CA CYS A 120 -4.75 -3.26 4.64
C CYS A 120 -3.91 -2.22 5.38
N TRP A 121 -3.10 -2.70 6.33
CA TRP A 121 -2.31 -1.80 7.16
C TRP A 121 -1.21 -1.13 6.33
N PHE A 122 -1.03 0.16 6.51
CA PHE A 122 -0.04 1.03 5.82
C PHE A 122 -0.33 1.34 4.35
N ASN A 123 -1.39 0.83 3.76
CA ASN A 123 -1.79 1.14 2.37
C ASN A 123 -0.68 0.92 1.32
N GLY A 124 0.10 -0.17 1.46
CA GLY A 124 0.98 -0.66 0.39
C GLY A 124 0.41 -1.95 -0.17
N PHE A 125 -0.05 -1.96 -1.43
CA PHE A 125 -0.74 -3.12 -1.99
C PHE A 125 -0.67 -3.21 -3.51
N VAL A 126 -0.78 -4.43 -4.02
CA VAL A 126 -1.02 -4.72 -5.43
C VAL A 126 -2.50 -5.00 -5.63
N MET A 127 -3.12 -4.40 -6.64
CA MET A 127 -4.52 -4.64 -6.98
C MET A 127 -4.69 -4.86 -8.48
N ASN A 128 -5.68 -5.66 -8.86
CA ASN A 128 -6.10 -5.80 -10.24
C ASN A 128 -7.24 -4.83 -10.61
N SER A 129 -7.61 -4.78 -11.88
CA SER A 129 -8.64 -3.87 -12.37
C SER A 129 -10.04 -4.11 -11.77
N SER A 130 -10.33 -5.33 -11.31
CA SER A 130 -11.59 -5.64 -10.63
C SER A 130 -11.65 -4.99 -9.25
N ALA A 131 -10.57 -5.12 -8.46
CA ALA A 131 -10.46 -4.43 -7.17
C ALA A 131 -10.48 -2.90 -7.36
N ALA A 132 -9.75 -2.40 -8.35
CA ALA A 132 -9.68 -0.98 -8.66
C ALA A 132 -11.07 -0.36 -8.92
N LYS A 133 -11.94 -1.05 -9.68
CA LYS A 133 -13.32 -0.60 -9.93
C LYS A 133 -14.13 -0.51 -8.65
N GLN A 134 -14.08 -1.56 -7.82
CA GLN A 134 -14.82 -1.59 -6.55
C GLN A 134 -14.33 -0.50 -5.57
N ILE A 135 -13.03 -0.26 -5.54
CA ILE A 135 -12.43 0.77 -4.71
C ILE A 135 -12.89 2.16 -5.18
N LEU A 136 -12.89 2.44 -6.48
CA LEU A 136 -13.35 3.73 -7.02
C LEU A 136 -14.81 4.02 -6.74
N GLU A 137 -15.68 3.01 -6.84
CA GLU A 137 -17.10 3.16 -6.49
C GLU A 137 -17.28 3.60 -5.04
N LYS A 138 -16.48 3.05 -4.13
CA LYS A 138 -16.54 3.39 -2.70
C LYS A 138 -15.86 4.71 -2.37
N LEU A 139 -14.74 5.02 -3.01
CA LEU A 139 -14.03 6.29 -2.82
C LEU A 139 -14.90 7.53 -3.01
N SER A 140 -15.89 7.46 -3.91
CA SER A 140 -16.79 8.58 -4.20
C SER A 140 -17.73 8.95 -3.06
N VAL A 141 -17.90 8.08 -2.05
CA VAL A 141 -18.85 8.26 -0.94
C VAL A 141 -18.17 8.38 0.43
N HIS A 142 -16.85 8.20 0.50
CA HIS A 142 -16.10 8.27 1.76
C HIS A 142 -15.11 9.42 1.77
N GLU A 143 -15.21 10.27 2.80
CA GLU A 143 -14.30 11.40 3.04
C GLU A 143 -13.33 11.13 4.20
N ASP A 144 -13.39 9.95 4.84
CA ASP A 144 -12.56 9.62 5.99
C ASP A 144 -11.21 9.04 5.54
N ARG A 145 -10.12 9.69 5.94
CA ARG A 145 -8.76 9.26 5.64
C ARG A 145 -8.43 7.84 6.13
N TYR A 146 -9.06 7.40 7.22
CA TYR A 146 -8.84 6.07 7.79
C TYR A 146 -9.72 4.99 7.17
N TRP A 147 -10.70 5.37 6.34
CA TRP A 147 -11.56 4.42 5.67
C TRP A 147 -10.75 3.38 4.89
N PHE A 148 -9.73 3.85 4.19
CA PHE A 148 -8.86 2.99 3.38
C PHE A 148 -8.14 1.93 4.20
N GLU A 149 -7.57 2.31 5.34
CA GLU A 149 -6.86 1.37 6.19
C GLU A 149 -7.79 0.41 6.92
N GLN A 150 -8.98 0.86 7.31
CA GLN A 150 -9.80 0.17 8.29
C GLN A 150 -11.08 -0.46 7.71
N GLN A 151 -11.65 0.09 6.65
CA GLN A 151 -12.98 -0.26 6.17
C GLN A 151 -13.01 -0.78 4.73
N MET A 152 -12.07 -0.36 3.88
CA MET A 152 -12.08 -0.65 2.44
C MET A 152 -12.26 -2.15 2.14
N LEU A 153 -11.47 -3.00 2.77
CA LEU A 153 -11.54 -4.45 2.53
C LEU A 153 -12.83 -5.09 3.04
N LYS A 154 -13.44 -4.51 4.08
CA LYS A 154 -14.73 -4.99 4.62
C LYS A 154 -15.89 -4.62 3.72
N GLU A 155 -15.85 -3.45 3.12
CA GLU A 155 -16.98 -2.89 2.35
C GLU A 155 -16.92 -3.26 0.86
N SER A 156 -15.76 -3.58 0.32
CA SER A 156 -15.57 -3.84 -1.10
C SER A 156 -15.71 -5.30 -1.53
N ASN A 157 -15.86 -6.26 -0.60
CA ASN A 157 -15.89 -7.70 -0.90
C ASN A 157 -14.72 -8.19 -1.78
N VAL A 158 -13.59 -7.49 -1.71
CA VAL A 158 -12.40 -7.79 -2.52
C VAL A 158 -11.71 -9.02 -1.94
N SER A 159 -11.50 -10.04 -2.77
CA SER A 159 -10.70 -11.20 -2.36
C SER A 159 -9.25 -10.81 -2.16
N THR A 160 -8.68 -11.17 -1.00
CA THR A 160 -7.36 -10.69 -0.58
C THR A 160 -6.33 -11.79 -0.48
N PHE A 161 -5.07 -11.42 -0.69
CA PHE A 161 -3.90 -12.22 -0.41
C PHE A 161 -2.99 -11.43 0.55
N GLY A 162 -2.62 -12.06 1.66
CA GLY A 162 -1.68 -11.49 2.63
C GLY A 162 -0.62 -12.52 2.98
N LEU A 163 0.65 -12.11 2.95
CA LEU A 163 1.75 -12.98 3.40
C LEU A 163 1.84 -13.05 4.93
N TYR A 164 1.25 -12.07 5.60
CA TYR A 164 1.28 -11.96 7.07
C TYR A 164 -0.13 -11.72 7.58
N ASP A 165 -0.74 -12.78 8.08
CA ASP A 165 -2.03 -12.69 8.77
C ASP A 165 -1.74 -12.56 10.27
N SER A 166 -2.18 -11.46 10.86
CA SER A 166 -2.16 -11.27 12.30
C SER A 166 -3.59 -11.32 12.82
N ASN A 167 -3.88 -12.26 13.69
CA ASN A 167 -5.16 -12.37 14.39
C ASN A 167 -5.37 -11.26 15.46
N ALA A 168 -4.59 -10.19 15.43
CA ALA A 168 -4.70 -9.11 16.39
C ALA A 168 -5.94 -8.26 16.09
N GLU A 169 -6.82 -8.13 17.06
CA GLU A 169 -8.02 -7.30 16.97
C GLU A 169 -7.73 -5.80 17.09
N ASP A 170 -6.54 -5.44 17.60
CA ASP A 170 -6.07 -4.06 17.83
C ASP A 170 -4.90 -3.73 16.90
N GLY A 171 -5.03 -2.66 16.12
CA GLY A 171 -4.01 -2.22 15.18
C GLY A 171 -2.65 -1.89 15.80
N ASN A 172 -2.61 -1.33 17.01
CA ASN A 172 -1.36 -1.09 17.74
C ASN A 172 -0.68 -2.38 18.17
N ARG A 173 -1.46 -3.39 18.54
CA ARG A 173 -0.96 -4.70 18.91
C ARG A 173 -0.45 -5.46 17.67
N ALA A 174 -1.18 -5.36 16.57
CA ALA A 174 -0.74 -5.89 15.28
C ALA A 174 0.58 -5.26 14.83
N TRP A 175 0.70 -3.93 14.93
CA TRP A 175 1.92 -3.21 14.60
C TRP A 175 3.13 -3.65 15.42
N ARG A 176 2.99 -3.73 16.74
CA ARG A 176 4.08 -4.19 17.63
C ARG A 176 4.50 -5.62 17.31
N SER A 177 3.53 -6.50 17.07
CA SER A 177 3.80 -7.89 16.69
C SER A 177 4.50 -7.98 15.34
N PHE A 178 4.08 -7.15 14.38
CA PHE A 178 4.71 -7.04 13.08
C PHE A 178 6.15 -6.51 13.17
N CYS A 179 6.40 -5.42 13.89
CA CYS A 179 7.75 -4.89 14.09
C CYS A 179 8.67 -5.90 14.75
N TYR A 180 8.19 -6.57 15.80
CA TYR A 180 8.95 -7.60 16.49
C TYR A 180 9.26 -8.78 15.54
N TRP A 181 8.26 -9.25 14.80
CA TRP A 181 8.45 -10.31 13.83
C TRP A 181 9.44 -9.90 12.74
N TYR A 182 9.29 -8.72 12.15
CA TYR A 182 10.16 -8.22 11.09
C TYR A 182 11.60 -8.08 11.56
N GLN A 183 11.84 -7.50 12.74
CA GLN A 183 13.16 -7.40 13.34
C GLN A 183 13.79 -8.76 13.59
N THR A 184 12.99 -9.74 14.04
CA THR A 184 13.46 -11.09 14.32
C THR A 184 13.84 -11.83 13.03
N GLN A 185 13.05 -11.69 11.97
CA GLN A 185 13.29 -12.38 10.69
C GLN A 185 14.45 -11.78 9.89
N TYR A 186 14.61 -10.49 9.92
CA TYR A 186 15.53 -9.77 9.02
C TYR A 186 16.70 -9.09 9.74
N GLY A 187 16.80 -9.22 11.06
CA GLY A 187 17.93 -8.72 11.85
C GLY A 187 18.05 -7.19 11.87
N VAL A 188 16.99 -6.48 11.54
CA VAL A 188 16.95 -5.01 11.54
C VAL A 188 16.92 -4.54 12.99
N LYS A 189 17.92 -3.71 13.40
CA LYS A 189 18.03 -3.15 14.76
C LYS A 189 17.33 -1.81 14.87
#